data_df63814c56c61cdeb3fac54d592ef1cd
#
_entry.id   df63814c56c61cdeb3fac54d592ef1cd
#
_cell.length_a   1.000
_cell.length_b   1.000
_cell.length_c   1.000
_cell.angle_alpha   90.00
_cell.angle_beta   90.00
_cell.angle_gamma   90.00
#
_symmetry.space_group_name_H-M   'P 1'
#
loop_
_entity.id
_entity.type
_entity.pdbx_description
1 polymer ?
#
loop_
_entity_poly.entity_id
_entity_poly.type
_entity_poly.pdbx_seq_one_letter_code
_entity_poly.pdbx_strand_id
1 'polypeptide(L)'
;MLIAGEFGSFWRLRVLRLEESLRFLTDKAERLTRRLYLIKLSHDELEYEMVDRPGTLREALIDLRVLMDNYTRNNPADLSGLPGAQLMLDFVVHHCRVETAAIYSVQMEPVLKLKRVAAVGRMEDPSNEDPMVIRAIESGHQVHLQDALLDTVRRAALIAATPLMSADDEPIGLMVIANMPFTALTADNLQTVAVLLESYADYLRLSVSAGDLLPVWPHAPRGLAGEFAWLTRLRREYGLESRCVVWRTEHPRATEILAQIMELHTRGETAWRWPIDPKRQEGSPCVVVLVPFSDAAAMRIYKQRIFDGIYRYFGEVDPNQLSAFDFALGHEQSFARLRL
;
A
#
# COMPACT_ATOMS: atom_id res chain seq x y z
N MET A 1 5.44 29.22 68.76
CA MET A 1 5.94 27.97 68.13
C MET A 1 4.90 26.86 67.97
N LEU A 2 3.77 26.86 68.65
CA LEU A 2 2.72 25.81 68.54
C LEU A 2 1.92 25.84 67.21
N ILE A 3 1.66 27.02 66.63
CA ILE A 3 0.85 27.19 65.40
C ILE A 3 1.54 26.63 64.15
N ALA A 4 2.87 26.68 64.07
CA ALA A 4 3.63 26.14 62.93
C ALA A 4 3.66 24.62 62.90
N GLY A 5 3.57 23.95 64.08
CA GLY A 5 3.52 22.48 64.16
C GLY A 5 2.16 21.91 63.73
N GLU A 6 1.06 22.56 64.10
CA GLU A 6 -0.27 22.17 63.69
C GLU A 6 -0.49 22.33 62.19
N PHE A 7 0.00 23.41 61.62
CA PHE A 7 -0.08 23.65 60.18
C PHE A 7 0.70 22.58 59.40
N GLY A 8 1.90 22.19 59.87
CA GLY A 8 2.72 21.16 59.27
C GLY A 8 2.07 19.77 59.31
N SER A 9 1.39 19.43 60.42
CA SER A 9 0.68 18.15 60.59
C SER A 9 -0.56 18.10 59.70
N PHE A 10 -1.31 19.20 59.57
CA PHE A 10 -2.47 19.29 58.69
C PHE A 10 -2.11 19.10 57.21
N TRP A 11 -1.00 19.72 56.77
CA TRP A 11 -0.51 19.58 55.39
C TRP A 11 -0.01 18.17 55.12
N ARG A 12 0.72 17.53 56.04
CA ARG A 12 1.15 16.14 55.90
C ARG A 12 -0.04 15.19 55.77
N LEU A 13 -1.05 15.31 56.60
CA LEU A 13 -2.28 14.51 56.49
C LEU A 13 -3.01 14.74 55.14
N ARG A 14 -2.99 15.96 54.62
CA ARG A 14 -3.62 16.26 53.33
C ARG A 14 -2.84 15.66 52.17
N VAL A 15 -1.51 15.71 52.20
CA VAL A 15 -0.64 15.06 51.20
C VAL A 15 -0.79 13.58 51.24
N LEU A 16 -0.79 12.93 52.40
CA LEU A 16 -0.99 11.50 52.54
C LEU A 16 -2.36 11.05 51.98
N ARG A 17 -3.42 11.80 52.28
CA ARG A 17 -4.75 11.51 51.70
C ARG A 17 -4.78 11.65 50.18
N LEU A 18 -4.10 12.62 49.62
CA LEU A 18 -3.99 12.79 48.16
C LEU A 18 -3.19 11.64 47.53
N GLU A 19 -2.08 11.26 48.17
CA GLU A 19 -1.27 10.12 47.66
C GLU A 19 -2.06 8.79 47.70
N GLU A 20 -2.80 8.55 48.79
CA GLU A 20 -3.68 7.35 48.89
C GLU A 20 -4.80 7.41 47.87
N SER A 21 -5.41 8.59 47.65
CA SER A 21 -6.45 8.72 46.64
C SER A 21 -5.91 8.52 45.22
N LEU A 22 -4.70 9.01 44.93
CA LEU A 22 -4.02 8.76 43.65
C LEU A 22 -3.71 7.28 43.45
N ARG A 23 -3.17 6.59 44.47
CA ARG A 23 -2.92 5.14 44.41
C ARG A 23 -4.23 4.36 44.15
N PHE A 24 -5.29 4.69 44.87
CA PHE A 24 -6.59 4.06 44.66
C PHE A 24 -7.14 4.27 43.25
N LEU A 25 -7.02 5.50 42.72
CA LEU A 25 -7.45 5.82 41.34
C LEU A 25 -6.61 5.11 40.30
N THR A 26 -5.31 5.01 40.51
CA THR A 26 -4.39 4.27 39.62
C THR A 26 -4.74 2.78 39.61
N ASP A 27 -4.90 2.16 40.77
CA ASP A 27 -5.31 0.76 40.93
C ASP A 27 -6.68 0.49 40.27
N LYS A 28 -7.61 1.45 40.42
CA LYS A 28 -8.93 1.36 39.81
C LYS A 28 -8.86 1.46 38.29
N ALA A 29 -8.04 2.36 37.78
CA ALA A 29 -7.80 2.53 36.36
C ALA A 29 -7.17 1.26 35.75
N GLU A 30 -6.16 0.69 36.39
CA GLU A 30 -5.55 -0.58 35.94
C GLU A 30 -6.56 -1.75 35.91
N ARG A 31 -7.39 -1.88 36.96
CA ARG A 31 -8.43 -2.92 36.97
C ARG A 31 -9.48 -2.73 35.89
N LEU A 32 -9.87 -1.48 35.62
CA LEU A 32 -10.80 -1.16 34.53
C LEU A 32 -10.17 -1.46 33.17
N THR A 33 -8.91 -1.09 32.98
CA THR A 33 -8.16 -1.37 31.75
C THR A 33 -8.05 -2.87 31.50
N ARG A 34 -7.73 -3.67 32.55
CA ARG A 34 -7.71 -5.14 32.42
C ARG A 34 -9.08 -5.72 32.08
N ARG A 35 -10.16 -5.21 32.69
CA ARG A 35 -11.52 -5.66 32.36
C ARG A 35 -11.92 -5.28 30.94
N LEU A 36 -11.60 -4.07 30.50
CA LEU A 36 -11.82 -3.65 29.12
C LEU A 36 -11.04 -4.52 28.13
N TYR A 37 -9.80 -4.86 28.47
CA TYR A 37 -8.98 -5.76 27.65
C TYR A 37 -9.61 -7.16 27.52
N LEU A 38 -10.11 -7.73 28.63
CA LEU A 38 -10.79 -9.04 28.60
C LEU A 38 -12.12 -9.00 27.83
N ILE A 39 -12.90 -7.92 27.99
CA ILE A 39 -14.14 -7.73 27.22
C ILE A 39 -13.82 -7.57 25.74
N LYS A 40 -12.77 -6.83 25.41
CA LYS A 40 -12.31 -6.67 24.04
C LYS A 40 -11.90 -8.02 23.44
N LEU A 41 -11.07 -8.79 24.13
CA LEU A 41 -10.62 -10.10 23.65
C LEU A 41 -11.82 -11.03 23.38
N SER A 42 -12.81 -11.05 24.30
CA SER A 42 -14.04 -11.82 24.14
C SER A 42 -14.91 -11.31 22.99
N HIS A 43 -14.94 -10.00 22.76
CA HIS A 43 -15.68 -9.39 21.65
C HIS A 43 -15.02 -9.65 20.31
N ASP A 44 -13.69 -9.51 20.26
CA ASP A 44 -12.89 -9.80 19.06
C ASP A 44 -13.05 -11.26 18.63
N GLU A 45 -13.13 -12.19 19.60
CA GLU A 45 -13.35 -13.62 19.35
C GLU A 45 -14.76 -13.89 18.80
N LEU A 46 -15.79 -13.19 19.30
CA LEU A 46 -17.16 -13.26 18.81
C LEU A 46 -17.34 -12.56 17.43
N GLU A 47 -16.69 -11.43 17.22
CA GLU A 47 -16.70 -10.77 15.91
C GLU A 47 -15.98 -11.61 14.84
N TYR A 48 -14.92 -12.32 15.20
CA TYR A 48 -14.20 -13.22 14.30
C TYR A 48 -15.08 -14.37 13.81
N GLU A 49 -16.03 -14.81 14.63
CA GLU A 49 -17.01 -15.85 14.28
C GLU A 49 -18.23 -15.34 13.51
N MET A 50 -18.60 -14.06 13.66
CA MET A 50 -19.87 -13.52 13.15
C MET A 50 -19.78 -12.62 11.92
N VAL A 51 -18.61 -12.13 11.54
CA VAL A 51 -18.48 -11.21 10.42
C VAL A 51 -17.76 -11.88 9.26
N ASP A 52 -18.39 -11.84 8.09
CA ASP A 52 -17.77 -12.08 6.79
C ASP A 52 -16.32 -11.57 6.80
N ARG A 53 -15.38 -12.48 6.63
CA ARG A 53 -13.95 -12.18 6.65
C ARG A 53 -13.72 -11.00 5.71
N PRO A 54 -13.18 -9.86 6.17
CA PRO A 54 -12.62 -8.90 5.24
C PRO A 54 -11.62 -9.68 4.39
N GLY A 55 -11.68 -9.50 3.09
CA GLY A 55 -10.83 -10.22 2.14
C GLY A 55 -9.39 -10.25 2.65
N THR A 56 -8.68 -11.33 2.40
CA THR A 56 -7.30 -11.47 2.89
C THR A 56 -6.49 -10.25 2.45
N LEU A 57 -5.44 -9.86 3.19
CA LEU A 57 -4.55 -8.76 2.80
C LEU A 57 -4.10 -8.89 1.33
N ARG A 58 -3.93 -10.13 0.85
CA ARG A 58 -3.62 -10.41 -0.56
C ARG A 58 -4.73 -9.94 -1.50
N GLU A 59 -5.99 -10.21 -1.18
CA GLU A 59 -7.14 -9.76 -1.97
C GLU A 59 -7.24 -8.25 -1.95
N ALA A 60 -7.09 -7.63 -0.77
CA ALA A 60 -7.07 -6.17 -0.64
C ALA A 60 -5.97 -5.51 -1.50
N LEU A 61 -4.77 -6.09 -1.56
CA LEU A 61 -3.68 -5.59 -2.41
C LEU A 61 -4.00 -5.73 -3.91
N ILE A 62 -4.64 -6.83 -4.33
CA ILE A 62 -5.08 -7.03 -5.71
C ILE A 62 -6.17 -6.01 -6.07
N ASP A 63 -7.16 -5.83 -5.20
CA ASP A 63 -8.26 -4.89 -5.42
C ASP A 63 -7.75 -3.45 -5.47
N LEU A 64 -6.85 -3.07 -4.56
CA LEU A 64 -6.20 -1.76 -4.58
C LEU A 64 -5.47 -1.51 -5.90
N ARG A 65 -4.72 -2.48 -6.40
CA ARG A 65 -4.02 -2.36 -7.68
C ARG A 65 -4.99 -2.14 -8.84
N VAL A 66 -6.07 -2.93 -8.90
CA VAL A 66 -7.12 -2.78 -9.93
C VAL A 66 -7.79 -1.42 -9.84
N LEU A 67 -8.10 -0.95 -8.63
CA LEU A 67 -8.70 0.37 -8.39
C LEU A 67 -7.78 1.50 -8.86
N MET A 68 -6.50 1.44 -8.53
CA MET A 68 -5.51 2.45 -8.93
C MET A 68 -5.30 2.48 -10.44
N ASP A 69 -5.19 1.33 -11.09
CA ASP A 69 -5.07 1.22 -12.54
C ASP A 69 -6.31 1.80 -13.26
N ASN A 70 -7.51 1.53 -12.74
CA ASN A 70 -8.75 2.09 -13.28
C ASN A 70 -8.85 3.60 -13.08
N TYR A 71 -8.50 4.09 -11.87
CA TYR A 71 -8.50 5.51 -11.58
C TYR A 71 -7.61 6.28 -12.54
N THR A 72 -6.40 5.81 -12.72
CA THR A 72 -5.39 6.48 -13.54
C THR A 72 -5.77 6.48 -15.01
N ARG A 73 -6.40 5.40 -15.48
CA ARG A 73 -6.90 5.33 -16.85
C ARG A 73 -8.00 6.34 -17.12
N ASN A 74 -8.87 6.57 -16.13
CA ASN A 74 -9.98 7.50 -16.24
C ASN A 74 -9.59 8.96 -15.97
N ASN A 75 -8.46 9.18 -15.31
CA ASN A 75 -7.97 10.50 -14.90
C ASN A 75 -6.51 10.74 -15.35
N PRO A 76 -6.22 10.70 -16.67
CA PRO A 76 -4.84 10.85 -17.14
C PRO A 76 -4.24 12.24 -16.88
N ALA A 77 -5.07 13.23 -16.59
CA ALA A 77 -4.66 14.61 -16.31
C ALA A 77 -4.45 14.89 -14.81
N ASP A 78 -4.61 13.91 -13.94
CA ASP A 78 -4.30 14.09 -12.52
C ASP A 78 -2.78 14.13 -12.31
N LEU A 79 -2.26 15.36 -12.31
CA LEU A 79 -0.85 15.70 -12.04
C LEU A 79 -0.63 16.08 -10.57
N SER A 80 -1.57 15.79 -9.69
CA SER A 80 -1.35 15.95 -8.25
C SER A 80 -0.16 15.11 -7.82
N GLY A 81 0.64 15.59 -6.89
CA GLY A 81 1.80 14.85 -6.41
C GLY A 81 1.44 13.46 -5.82
N LEU A 82 0.16 13.25 -5.48
CA LEU A 82 -0.39 12.00 -4.96
C LEU A 82 -1.69 11.63 -5.71
N PRO A 83 -1.60 11.20 -6.98
CA PRO A 83 -2.77 10.85 -7.77
C PRO A 83 -3.55 9.68 -7.17
N GLY A 84 -4.88 9.83 -7.07
CA GLY A 84 -5.74 8.84 -6.46
C GLY A 84 -5.70 8.77 -4.93
N ALA A 85 -5.14 9.79 -4.25
CA ALA A 85 -5.05 9.83 -2.79
C ALA A 85 -6.41 9.69 -2.09
N GLN A 86 -7.47 10.31 -2.62
CA GLN A 86 -8.81 10.16 -2.03
C GLN A 86 -9.32 8.72 -2.18
N LEU A 87 -9.12 8.10 -3.33
CA LEU A 87 -9.51 6.71 -3.57
C LEU A 87 -8.76 5.74 -2.63
N MET A 88 -7.44 6.00 -2.45
CA MET A 88 -6.61 5.25 -1.50
C MET A 88 -7.12 5.40 -0.07
N LEU A 89 -7.46 6.62 0.33
CA LEU A 89 -7.97 6.90 1.66
C LEU A 89 -9.31 6.21 1.89
N ASP A 90 -10.24 6.29 0.94
CA ASP A 90 -11.55 5.64 1.01
C ASP A 90 -11.40 4.10 1.10
N PHE A 91 -10.41 3.55 0.38
CA PHE A 91 -10.10 2.14 0.44
C PHE A 91 -9.60 1.70 1.82
N VAL A 92 -8.66 2.45 2.42
CA VAL A 92 -8.17 2.19 3.79
C VAL A 92 -9.28 2.35 4.82
N VAL A 93 -10.10 3.40 4.69
CA VAL A 93 -11.25 3.64 5.57
C VAL A 93 -12.18 2.44 5.59
N HIS A 94 -12.49 1.88 4.42
CA HIS A 94 -13.38 0.73 4.30
C HIS A 94 -12.75 -0.56 4.86
N HIS A 95 -11.51 -0.88 4.46
CA HIS A 95 -10.87 -2.14 4.84
C HIS A 95 -10.38 -2.17 6.29
N CYS A 96 -9.87 -1.04 6.78
CA CYS A 96 -9.29 -0.93 8.12
C CYS A 96 -10.23 -0.29 9.14
N ARG A 97 -11.49 0.00 8.76
CA ARG A 97 -12.51 0.63 9.63
C ARG A 97 -12.01 1.92 10.28
N VAL A 98 -11.33 2.77 9.52
CA VAL A 98 -10.89 4.08 9.97
C VAL A 98 -12.06 5.05 9.89
N GLU A 99 -12.29 5.88 10.91
CA GLU A 99 -13.39 6.85 10.92
C GLU A 99 -12.93 8.24 10.48
N THR A 100 -11.74 8.64 10.90
CA THR A 100 -11.20 9.97 10.59
C THR A 100 -9.72 9.88 10.27
N ALA A 101 -9.39 10.24 9.04
CA ALA A 101 -8.01 10.25 8.55
C ALA A 101 -7.85 11.26 7.43
N ALA A 102 -6.59 11.63 7.15
CA ALA A 102 -6.24 12.47 6.02
C ALA A 102 -4.89 12.07 5.43
N ILE A 103 -4.73 12.32 4.12
CA ILE A 103 -3.46 12.18 3.42
C ILE A 103 -2.96 13.58 3.05
N TYR A 104 -1.71 13.84 3.34
CA TYR A 104 -1.00 15.08 3.05
C TYR A 104 0.13 14.82 2.07
N SER A 105 0.35 15.74 1.14
CA SER A 105 1.62 15.82 0.42
C SER A 105 2.66 16.50 1.32
N VAL A 106 3.87 15.98 1.30
CA VAL A 106 4.99 16.47 2.11
C VAL A 106 5.97 17.23 1.23
N GLN A 107 6.39 18.42 1.69
CA GLN A 107 7.47 19.20 1.10
C GLN A 107 8.46 19.52 2.22
N MET A 108 9.73 19.12 2.03
CA MET A 108 10.77 19.24 3.06
C MET A 108 11.53 20.56 3.02
N GLU A 109 11.55 21.27 1.90
CA GLU A 109 12.36 22.49 1.77
C GLU A 109 11.52 23.75 1.58
N PRO A 110 11.92 24.86 2.23
CA PRO A 110 12.96 25.04 3.26
C PRO A 110 12.48 24.66 4.67
N VAL A 111 11.22 24.37 4.86
CA VAL A 111 10.56 23.96 6.12
C VAL A 111 9.52 22.93 5.76
N LEU A 112 9.34 21.93 6.63
CA LEU A 112 8.27 20.93 6.50
C LEU A 112 6.92 21.62 6.27
N LYS A 113 6.30 21.32 5.14
CA LYS A 113 4.95 21.78 4.81
C LYS A 113 4.07 20.59 4.47
N LEU A 114 2.96 20.51 5.17
CA LEU A 114 1.91 19.52 4.92
C LEU A 114 0.78 20.22 4.17
N LYS A 115 0.43 19.69 3.00
CA LYS A 115 -0.73 20.14 2.22
C LYS A 115 -1.71 18.99 2.14
N ARG A 116 -2.92 19.17 2.69
CA ARG A 116 -3.99 18.17 2.65
C ARG A 116 -4.39 17.88 1.20
N VAL A 117 -4.37 16.61 0.84
CA VAL A 117 -4.75 16.11 -0.51
C VAL A 117 -6.05 15.32 -0.44
N ALA A 118 -6.25 14.52 0.61
CA ALA A 118 -7.44 13.73 0.82
C ALA A 118 -7.83 13.74 2.30
N ALA A 119 -9.14 13.63 2.60
CA ALA A 119 -9.62 13.56 3.96
C ALA A 119 -10.95 12.79 4.06
N VAL A 120 -11.13 12.07 5.18
CA VAL A 120 -12.39 11.45 5.59
C VAL A 120 -12.63 11.80 7.05
N GLY A 121 -13.89 12.17 7.38
CA GLY A 121 -14.26 12.70 8.69
C GLY A 121 -13.83 14.15 8.90
N ARG A 122 -14.07 14.65 10.10
CA ARG A 122 -13.69 16.02 10.49
C ARG A 122 -12.49 15.98 11.42
N MET A 123 -11.38 16.54 10.98
CA MET A 123 -10.16 16.69 11.78
C MET A 123 -9.51 18.05 11.50
N GLU A 124 -8.83 18.55 12.49
CA GLU A 124 -7.93 19.69 12.32
C GLU A 124 -6.62 19.20 11.69
N ASP A 125 -5.99 20.07 10.89
CA ASP A 125 -4.70 19.73 10.32
C ASP A 125 -3.65 19.60 11.44
N PRO A 126 -2.82 18.57 11.43
CA PRO A 126 -1.75 18.43 12.41
C PRO A 126 -0.77 19.57 12.25
N SER A 127 -0.20 20.00 13.36
CA SER A 127 0.91 20.95 13.31
C SER A 127 2.12 20.30 12.60
N ASN A 128 2.85 21.11 11.83
CA ASN A 128 4.14 20.67 11.26
C ASN A 128 5.17 20.31 12.33
N GLU A 129 4.95 20.77 13.57
CA GLU A 129 5.77 20.49 14.73
C GLU A 129 5.21 19.34 15.60
N ASP A 130 4.17 18.64 15.15
CA ASP A 130 3.62 17.51 15.89
C ASP A 130 4.69 16.39 16.01
N PRO A 131 5.01 15.96 17.24
CA PRO A 131 6.08 14.98 17.46
C PRO A 131 5.85 13.64 16.73
N MET A 132 4.58 13.21 16.56
CA MET A 132 4.26 11.99 15.84
C MET A 132 4.52 12.14 14.34
N VAL A 133 4.17 13.30 13.77
CA VAL A 133 4.42 13.64 12.36
C VAL A 133 5.93 13.68 12.08
N ILE A 134 6.67 14.43 12.90
CA ILE A 134 8.13 14.55 12.75
C ILE A 134 8.78 13.17 12.83
N ARG A 135 8.45 12.39 13.86
CA ARG A 135 9.03 11.07 14.07
C ARG A 135 8.70 10.10 12.95
N ALA A 136 7.47 10.12 12.41
CA ALA A 136 7.08 9.28 11.27
C ALA A 136 7.89 9.63 10.02
N ILE A 137 8.07 10.92 9.74
CA ILE A 137 8.85 11.40 8.60
C ILE A 137 10.34 11.07 8.75
N GLU A 138 10.92 11.29 9.91
CA GLU A 138 12.34 11.02 10.19
C GLU A 138 12.67 9.53 10.19
N SER A 139 11.78 8.70 10.73
CA SER A 139 12.00 7.25 10.79
C SER A 139 11.72 6.54 9.46
N GLY A 140 10.91 7.15 8.56
CA GLY A 140 10.43 6.50 7.36
C GLY A 140 9.42 5.37 7.62
N HIS A 141 8.96 5.20 8.86
CA HIS A 141 8.08 4.13 9.28
C HIS A 141 6.82 4.66 9.97
N GLN A 142 5.79 3.80 10.01
CA GLN A 142 4.58 4.11 10.76
C GLN A 142 4.90 4.30 12.24
N VAL A 143 4.37 5.38 12.82
CA VAL A 143 4.40 5.65 14.25
C VAL A 143 2.97 5.66 14.78
N HIS A 144 2.72 4.98 15.88
CA HIS A 144 1.42 4.95 16.53
C HIS A 144 1.52 5.27 18.03
N LEU A 145 0.38 5.48 18.67
CA LEU A 145 0.28 5.99 20.04
C LEU A 145 1.01 5.11 21.06
N GLN A 146 1.13 3.80 20.83
CA GLN A 146 1.83 2.89 21.73
C GLN A 146 3.36 3.10 21.72
N ASP A 147 3.92 3.47 20.55
CA ASP A 147 5.35 3.77 20.42
C ASP A 147 5.70 5.15 21.02
N ALA A 148 4.70 6.02 21.07
CA ALA A 148 4.85 7.38 21.58
C ALA A 148 4.76 7.48 23.11
N LEU A 149 4.41 6.42 23.82
CA LEU A 149 4.19 6.41 25.27
C LEU A 149 5.46 6.66 26.11
N LEU A 150 6.62 6.76 25.45
CA LEU A 150 7.85 6.85 26.24
C LEU A 150 8.18 8.22 26.77
N ASP A 151 7.75 9.39 26.30
CA ASP A 151 8.14 10.60 27.02
C ASP A 151 7.39 11.93 26.79
N THR A 152 6.54 12.12 25.75
CA THR A 152 6.01 13.49 25.52
C THR A 152 4.59 13.61 24.96
N VAL A 153 3.90 12.54 24.62
CA VAL A 153 2.68 12.56 23.79
C VAL A 153 1.36 12.55 24.58
N ARG A 154 1.29 13.26 25.68
CA ARG A 154 0.01 13.48 26.41
C ARG A 154 -1.00 14.37 25.68
N ARG A 155 -0.68 14.87 24.48
CA ARG A 155 -1.53 15.77 23.68
C ARG A 155 -1.66 15.41 22.21
N ALA A 156 -1.24 14.23 21.78
CA ALA A 156 -1.42 13.83 20.38
C ALA A 156 -2.90 13.62 20.11
N ALA A 157 -3.46 14.43 19.24
CA ALA A 157 -4.79 14.22 18.66
C ALA A 157 -4.80 13.10 17.61
N LEU A 158 -3.63 12.50 17.34
CA LEU A 158 -3.44 11.49 16.32
C LEU A 158 -3.25 10.10 16.94
N ILE A 159 -3.83 9.09 16.31
CA ILE A 159 -3.67 7.67 16.67
C ILE A 159 -2.44 7.06 15.99
N ALA A 160 -2.25 7.38 14.71
CA ALA A 160 -1.12 6.91 13.93
C ALA A 160 -0.74 7.90 12.83
N ALA A 161 0.53 7.90 12.45
CA ALA A 161 1.07 8.61 11.31
C ALA A 161 1.94 7.65 10.48
N THR A 162 1.67 7.56 9.18
CA THR A 162 2.35 6.64 8.25
C THR A 162 2.88 7.44 7.07
N PRO A 163 4.21 7.53 6.88
CA PRO A 163 4.80 8.23 5.76
C PRO A 163 4.68 7.42 4.47
N LEU A 164 4.59 8.12 3.35
CA LEU A 164 4.69 7.59 2.00
C LEU A 164 6.09 7.96 1.49
N MET A 165 6.95 6.96 1.32
CA MET A 165 8.35 7.17 0.94
C MET A 165 8.54 7.05 -0.57
N SER A 166 9.42 7.88 -1.13
CA SER A 166 9.87 7.76 -2.53
C SER A 166 10.89 6.62 -2.70
N ALA A 167 11.36 6.40 -3.92
CA ALA A 167 12.43 5.44 -4.20
C ALA A 167 13.79 5.85 -3.60
N ASP A 168 13.96 7.13 -3.34
CA ASP A 168 15.19 7.73 -2.82
C ASP A 168 15.09 7.95 -1.28
N ASP A 169 14.18 7.25 -0.61
CA ASP A 169 13.86 7.36 0.83
C ASP A 169 13.44 8.78 1.26
N GLU A 170 12.91 9.57 0.33
CA GLU A 170 12.34 10.88 0.64
C GLU A 170 10.84 10.78 0.91
N PRO A 171 10.29 11.46 1.92
CA PRO A 171 8.87 11.47 2.20
C PRO A 171 8.11 12.31 1.18
N ILE A 172 7.26 11.68 0.37
CA ILE A 172 6.40 12.33 -0.63
C ILE A 172 5.01 12.64 -0.08
N GLY A 173 4.59 11.91 0.93
CA GLY A 173 3.29 12.06 1.57
C GLY A 173 3.27 11.53 2.99
N LEU A 174 2.18 11.82 3.67
CA LEU A 174 1.92 11.36 5.04
C LEU A 174 0.42 11.08 5.19
N MET A 175 0.07 9.90 5.64
CA MET A 175 -1.28 9.62 6.12
C MET A 175 -1.30 9.73 7.63
N VAL A 176 -2.32 10.42 8.18
CA VAL A 176 -2.58 10.49 9.61
C VAL A 176 -3.97 9.95 9.92
N ILE A 177 -4.09 9.22 11.02
CA ILE A 177 -5.34 8.70 11.57
C ILE A 177 -5.62 9.42 12.86
N ALA A 178 -6.76 10.12 12.92
CA ALA A 178 -7.22 10.84 14.11
C ALA A 178 -8.25 10.04 14.92
N ASN A 179 -9.09 9.25 14.25
CA ASN A 179 -10.09 8.44 14.92
C ASN A 179 -10.27 7.07 14.25
N MET A 180 -10.39 6.04 15.11
CA MET A 180 -10.62 4.67 14.71
C MET A 180 -11.39 3.97 15.84
N PRO A 181 -12.39 3.11 15.54
CA PRO A 181 -13.08 2.34 16.57
C PRO A 181 -12.10 1.53 17.40
N PHE A 182 -12.36 1.44 18.69
CA PHE A 182 -11.47 0.71 19.60
C PHE A 182 -11.29 -0.76 19.21
N THR A 183 -12.30 -1.38 18.63
CA THR A 183 -12.27 -2.76 18.13
C THR A 183 -11.35 -2.91 16.89
N ALA A 184 -11.22 -1.87 16.09
CA ALA A 184 -10.34 -1.85 14.92
C ALA A 184 -8.90 -1.41 15.25
N LEU A 185 -8.67 -0.83 16.43
CA LEU A 185 -7.35 -0.36 16.86
C LEU A 185 -6.50 -1.54 17.38
N THR A 186 -6.02 -2.35 16.45
CA THR A 186 -5.13 -3.49 16.69
C THR A 186 -3.81 -3.29 15.96
N ALA A 187 -2.73 -3.90 16.45
CA ALA A 187 -1.43 -3.84 15.78
C ALA A 187 -1.50 -4.40 14.35
N ASP A 188 -2.22 -5.50 14.15
CA ASP A 188 -2.38 -6.13 12.83
C ASP A 188 -3.12 -5.22 11.85
N ASN A 189 -4.15 -4.51 12.31
CA ASN A 189 -4.89 -3.59 11.46
C ASN A 189 -4.07 -2.34 11.10
N LEU A 190 -3.32 -1.80 12.05
CA LEU A 190 -2.38 -0.71 11.79
C LEU A 190 -1.26 -1.14 10.84
N GLN A 191 -0.76 -2.36 10.97
CA GLN A 191 0.19 -2.92 10.02
C GLN A 191 -0.42 -3.10 8.63
N THR A 192 -1.69 -3.52 8.55
CA THR A 192 -2.42 -3.57 7.27
C THR A 192 -2.48 -2.20 6.61
N VAL A 193 -2.79 -1.14 7.37
CA VAL A 193 -2.74 0.25 6.86
C VAL A 193 -1.36 0.58 6.29
N ALA A 194 -0.29 0.25 7.02
CA ALA A 194 1.08 0.52 6.58
C ALA A 194 1.39 -0.19 5.25
N VAL A 195 1.08 -1.49 5.14
CA VAL A 195 1.32 -2.29 3.91
C VAL A 195 0.50 -1.77 2.72
N LEU A 196 -0.74 -1.38 2.93
CA LEU A 196 -1.57 -0.79 1.87
C LEU A 196 -0.99 0.55 1.38
N LEU A 197 -0.51 1.40 2.30
CA LEU A 197 0.12 2.67 1.97
C LEU A 197 1.47 2.49 1.27
N GLU A 198 2.26 1.51 1.69
CA GLU A 198 3.50 1.14 1.00
C GLU A 198 3.23 0.69 -0.44
N SER A 199 2.21 -0.16 -0.64
CA SER A 199 1.78 -0.57 -1.98
C SER A 199 1.32 0.63 -2.84
N TYR A 200 0.66 1.62 -2.24
CA TYR A 200 0.29 2.86 -2.92
C TYR A 200 1.53 3.72 -3.25
N ALA A 201 2.50 3.83 -2.34
CA ALA A 201 3.77 4.51 -2.60
C ALA A 201 4.53 3.86 -3.76
N ASP A 202 4.59 2.53 -3.82
CA ASP A 202 5.16 1.79 -4.95
C ASP A 202 4.45 2.10 -6.26
N TYR A 203 3.11 2.16 -6.23
CA TYR A 203 2.33 2.56 -7.38
C TYR A 203 2.66 4.00 -7.86
N LEU A 204 2.83 4.95 -6.93
CA LEU A 204 3.24 6.32 -7.25
C LEU A 204 4.62 6.37 -7.90
N ARG A 205 5.59 5.63 -7.37
CA ARG A 205 6.95 5.51 -7.94
C ARG A 205 6.90 5.01 -9.38
N LEU A 206 6.15 3.94 -9.64
CA LEU A 206 5.96 3.39 -10.98
C LEU A 206 5.25 4.37 -11.91
N SER A 207 4.29 5.14 -11.39
CA SER A 207 3.56 6.14 -12.18
C SER A 207 4.46 7.30 -12.65
N VAL A 208 5.39 7.75 -11.81
CA VAL A 208 6.39 8.76 -12.20
C VAL A 208 7.30 8.22 -13.28
N SER A 209 7.81 7.00 -13.13
CA SER A 209 8.67 6.34 -14.13
C SER A 209 7.92 6.06 -15.44
N ALA A 210 6.60 5.85 -15.40
CA ALA A 210 5.76 5.61 -16.57
C ALA A 210 5.52 6.88 -17.41
N GLY A 211 5.74 8.06 -16.85
CA GLY A 211 5.47 9.35 -17.53
C GLY A 211 6.14 9.51 -18.88
N ASP A 212 7.32 8.94 -19.07
CA ASP A 212 8.06 8.97 -20.33
C ASP A 212 7.51 8.01 -21.40
N LEU A 213 6.81 6.95 -20.97
CA LEU A 213 6.32 5.90 -21.85
C LEU A 213 4.86 6.07 -22.27
N LEU A 214 4.03 6.67 -21.42
CA LEU A 214 2.62 6.88 -21.69
C LEU A 214 2.32 7.69 -22.96
N PRO A 215 3.12 8.70 -23.35
CA PRO A 215 2.94 9.36 -24.65
C PRO A 215 3.11 8.41 -25.84
N VAL A 216 3.94 7.37 -25.69
CA VAL A 216 4.19 6.35 -26.73
C VAL A 216 3.16 5.22 -26.63
N TRP A 217 2.68 4.94 -25.44
CA TRP A 217 1.69 3.90 -25.12
C TRP A 217 0.52 4.44 -24.29
N PRO A 218 -0.38 5.23 -24.87
CA PRO A 218 -1.45 5.88 -24.11
C PRO A 218 -2.39 4.93 -23.38
N HIS A 219 -2.48 3.68 -23.85
CA HIS A 219 -3.39 2.66 -23.33
C HIS A 219 -2.70 1.61 -22.46
N ALA A 220 -1.37 1.72 -22.24
CA ALA A 220 -0.66 0.78 -21.37
C ALA A 220 -1.10 0.94 -19.91
N PRO A 221 -1.23 -0.18 -19.15
CA PRO A 221 -1.33 -0.09 -17.72
C PRO A 221 -0.13 0.67 -17.16
N ARG A 222 -0.35 1.65 -16.29
CA ARG A 222 0.76 2.44 -15.74
C ARG A 222 1.76 1.58 -14.99
N GLY A 223 1.28 0.56 -14.27
CA GLY A 223 2.14 -0.41 -13.62
C GLY A 223 3.09 -1.12 -14.59
N LEU A 224 2.57 -1.58 -15.74
CA LEU A 224 3.39 -2.17 -16.80
C LEU A 224 4.40 -1.16 -17.37
N ALA A 225 3.91 0.04 -17.70
CA ALA A 225 4.76 1.09 -18.28
C ALA A 225 5.87 1.52 -17.31
N GLY A 226 5.54 1.70 -16.02
CA GLY A 226 6.50 2.07 -14.99
C GLY A 226 7.56 1.01 -14.75
N GLU A 227 7.16 -0.26 -14.59
CA GLU A 227 8.09 -1.36 -14.38
C GLU A 227 8.97 -1.61 -15.62
N PHE A 228 8.40 -1.47 -16.82
CA PHE A 228 9.14 -1.54 -18.06
C PHE A 228 10.22 -0.44 -18.15
N ALA A 229 9.88 0.80 -17.80
CA ALA A 229 10.81 1.92 -17.77
C ALA A 229 11.91 1.70 -16.75
N TRP A 230 11.56 1.26 -15.56
CA TRP A 230 12.51 0.96 -14.49
C TRP A 230 13.50 -0.14 -14.89
N LEU A 231 13.02 -1.27 -15.41
CA LEU A 231 13.88 -2.36 -15.88
C LEU A 231 14.76 -1.94 -17.07
N THR A 232 14.23 -1.08 -17.95
CA THR A 232 15.00 -0.49 -19.06
C THR A 232 16.12 0.40 -18.55
N ARG A 233 15.83 1.22 -17.51
CA ARG A 233 16.84 2.06 -16.85
C ARG A 233 17.92 1.22 -16.17
N LEU A 234 17.55 0.17 -15.43
CA LEU A 234 18.50 -0.74 -14.79
C LEU A 234 19.45 -1.39 -15.80
N ARG A 235 18.96 -1.75 -16.98
CA ARG A 235 19.83 -2.24 -18.05
C ARG A 235 20.81 -1.18 -18.53
N ARG A 236 20.35 0.05 -18.74
CA ARG A 236 21.19 1.14 -19.24
C ARG A 236 22.26 1.55 -18.23
N GLU A 237 21.93 1.60 -16.94
CA GLU A 237 22.82 2.07 -15.88
C GLU A 237 23.73 0.97 -15.32
N TYR A 238 23.22 -0.24 -15.20
CA TYR A 238 23.90 -1.35 -14.51
C TYR A 238 24.14 -2.57 -15.38
N GLY A 239 23.70 -2.58 -16.64
CA GLY A 239 23.86 -3.71 -17.54
C GLY A 239 22.98 -4.93 -17.19
N LEU A 240 22.01 -4.78 -16.29
CA LEU A 240 21.14 -5.87 -15.84
C LEU A 240 20.10 -6.21 -16.91
N GLU A 241 20.25 -7.39 -17.52
CA GLU A 241 19.32 -7.83 -18.57
C GLU A 241 18.00 -8.27 -17.97
N SER A 242 16.90 -7.80 -18.56
CA SER A 242 15.53 -8.20 -18.25
C SER A 242 14.76 -8.41 -19.55
N ARG A 243 13.72 -9.22 -19.52
CA ARG A 243 12.98 -9.58 -20.72
C ARG A 243 11.49 -9.36 -20.55
N CYS A 244 10.84 -9.09 -21.69
CA CYS A 244 9.38 -9.04 -21.79
C CYS A 244 8.91 -10.22 -22.62
N VAL A 245 7.85 -10.88 -22.18
CA VAL A 245 7.19 -11.95 -22.92
C VAL A 245 5.74 -11.57 -23.20
N VAL A 246 5.31 -11.79 -24.41
CA VAL A 246 3.92 -11.57 -24.84
C VAL A 246 3.30 -12.91 -25.23
N TRP A 247 2.26 -13.28 -24.51
CA TRP A 247 1.46 -14.47 -24.76
C TRP A 247 0.22 -14.11 -25.53
N ARG A 248 -0.02 -14.81 -26.63
CA ARG A 248 -1.21 -14.67 -27.49
C ARG A 248 -1.80 -16.03 -27.79
N THR A 249 -3.12 -16.06 -27.90
CA THR A 249 -3.82 -17.29 -28.29
C THR A 249 -5.01 -16.96 -29.18
N GLU A 250 -5.18 -17.77 -30.21
CA GLU A 250 -6.34 -17.77 -31.13
C GLU A 250 -7.33 -18.90 -30.78
N HIS A 251 -7.06 -19.59 -29.68
CA HIS A 251 -7.93 -20.71 -29.26
C HIS A 251 -9.33 -20.21 -28.86
N PRO A 252 -10.42 -20.98 -29.12
CA PRO A 252 -11.78 -20.60 -28.70
C PRO A 252 -11.96 -20.30 -27.24
N ARG A 253 -11.09 -20.87 -26.35
CA ARG A 253 -11.01 -20.61 -24.90
C ARG A 253 -9.92 -19.63 -24.54
N ALA A 254 -9.65 -18.65 -25.41
CA ALA A 254 -8.57 -17.68 -25.21
C ALA A 254 -8.60 -17.00 -23.84
N THR A 255 -9.80 -16.59 -23.37
CA THR A 255 -9.97 -15.91 -22.09
C THR A 255 -9.51 -16.77 -20.92
N GLU A 256 -9.84 -18.05 -20.91
CA GLU A 256 -9.49 -18.99 -19.84
C GLU A 256 -7.99 -19.32 -19.87
N ILE A 257 -7.43 -19.55 -21.07
CA ILE A 257 -5.99 -19.83 -21.24
C ILE A 257 -5.17 -18.63 -20.77
N LEU A 258 -5.51 -17.40 -21.15
CA LEU A 258 -4.81 -16.20 -20.73
C LEU A 258 -4.95 -15.94 -19.22
N ALA A 259 -6.12 -16.23 -18.63
CA ALA A 259 -6.29 -16.17 -17.18
C ALA A 259 -5.38 -17.18 -16.46
N GLN A 260 -5.32 -18.42 -16.97
CA GLN A 260 -4.44 -19.45 -16.40
C GLN A 260 -2.97 -19.09 -16.54
N ILE A 261 -2.55 -18.47 -17.67
CA ILE A 261 -1.18 -17.94 -17.79
C ILE A 261 -0.88 -16.94 -16.68
N MET A 262 -1.80 -16.04 -16.35
CA MET A 262 -1.61 -15.08 -15.25
C MET A 262 -1.47 -15.74 -13.87
N GLU A 263 -2.11 -16.89 -13.64
CA GLU A 263 -2.02 -17.63 -12.38
C GLU A 263 -0.75 -18.47 -12.26
N LEU A 264 -0.12 -18.85 -13.37
CA LEU A 264 1.08 -19.69 -13.40
C LEU A 264 2.38 -18.93 -13.08
N HIS A 265 2.30 -17.63 -12.80
CA HIS A 265 3.49 -16.84 -12.51
C HIS A 265 4.02 -17.08 -11.11
N THR A 266 5.34 -17.05 -11.01
CA THR A 266 6.05 -17.19 -9.73
C THR A 266 6.45 -15.82 -9.17
N ARG A 267 6.98 -15.81 -7.94
CA ARG A 267 7.48 -14.60 -7.29
C ARG A 267 8.56 -13.93 -8.15
N GLY A 268 8.39 -12.64 -8.42
CA GLY A 268 9.31 -11.81 -9.20
C GLY A 268 8.93 -11.64 -10.68
N GLU A 269 7.91 -12.33 -11.14
CA GLU A 269 7.33 -12.13 -12.47
C GLU A 269 6.05 -11.29 -12.34
N THR A 270 5.89 -10.26 -13.18
CA THR A 270 4.69 -9.42 -13.17
C THR A 270 3.98 -9.54 -14.50
N ALA A 271 2.67 -9.82 -14.44
CA ALA A 271 1.86 -10.09 -15.61
C ALA A 271 0.70 -9.11 -15.73
N TRP A 272 0.42 -8.68 -16.94
CA TRP A 272 -0.72 -7.83 -17.29
C TRP A 272 -1.47 -8.37 -18.48
N ARG A 273 -2.80 -8.33 -18.38
CA ARG A 273 -3.67 -8.63 -19.52
C ARG A 273 -3.82 -7.41 -20.41
N TRP A 274 -3.72 -7.59 -21.73
CA TRP A 274 -3.86 -6.56 -22.75
C TRP A 274 -4.76 -7.02 -23.91
N PRO A 275 -5.66 -6.21 -24.46
CA PRO A 275 -6.17 -4.96 -23.89
C PRO A 275 -6.95 -5.24 -22.60
N ILE A 276 -6.94 -4.29 -21.68
CA ILE A 276 -7.62 -4.47 -20.39
C ILE A 276 -9.13 -4.38 -20.55
N ASP A 277 -9.60 -3.64 -21.56
CA ASP A 277 -11.03 -3.54 -21.88
C ASP A 277 -11.34 -4.35 -23.16
N PRO A 278 -12.03 -5.51 -23.02
CA PRO A 278 -12.42 -6.32 -24.17
C PRO A 278 -13.43 -5.66 -25.12
N LYS A 279 -14.03 -4.52 -24.73
CA LYS A 279 -14.94 -3.73 -25.57
C LYS A 279 -14.21 -2.78 -26.52
N ARG A 280 -12.96 -2.45 -26.27
CA ARG A 280 -12.11 -1.70 -27.18
C ARG A 280 -11.35 -2.69 -28.07
N GLN A 281 -11.92 -3.02 -29.22
CA GLN A 281 -11.42 -3.99 -30.20
C GLN A 281 -10.16 -3.51 -30.95
N GLU A 282 -9.15 -3.03 -30.27
CA GLU A 282 -7.84 -2.78 -30.92
C GLU A 282 -6.87 -3.88 -30.45
N GLY A 283 -6.77 -4.95 -31.24
CA GLY A 283 -5.84 -6.07 -31.07
C GLY A 283 -6.43 -7.31 -30.39
N SER A 284 -5.85 -8.46 -30.68
CA SER A 284 -6.20 -9.73 -30.02
C SER A 284 -5.77 -9.70 -28.54
N PRO A 285 -6.58 -10.27 -27.62
CA PRO A 285 -6.21 -10.30 -26.22
C PRO A 285 -4.87 -11.03 -26.00
N CYS A 286 -4.00 -10.45 -25.20
CA CYS A 286 -2.70 -11.03 -24.87
C CYS A 286 -2.38 -10.84 -23.38
N VAL A 287 -1.40 -11.58 -22.88
CA VAL A 287 -0.80 -11.37 -21.58
C VAL A 287 0.65 -10.92 -21.78
N VAL A 288 0.98 -9.78 -21.21
CA VAL A 288 2.35 -9.23 -21.19
C VAL A 288 2.97 -9.53 -19.84
N VAL A 289 4.14 -10.13 -19.84
CA VAL A 289 4.87 -10.50 -18.64
C VAL A 289 6.24 -9.87 -18.66
N LEU A 290 6.62 -9.19 -17.59
CA LEU A 290 7.98 -8.74 -17.36
C LEU A 290 8.69 -9.78 -16.48
N VAL A 291 9.87 -10.21 -16.92
CA VAL A 291 10.71 -11.16 -16.20
C VAL A 291 12.03 -10.45 -15.89
N PRO A 292 12.17 -9.93 -14.66
CA PRO A 292 13.38 -9.24 -14.24
C PRO A 292 14.60 -10.17 -14.21
N PHE A 293 15.78 -9.60 -14.47
CA PHE A 293 17.07 -10.26 -14.31
C PHE A 293 17.19 -11.61 -15.04
N SER A 294 16.65 -11.70 -16.24
CA SER A 294 16.57 -12.91 -17.02
C SER A 294 17.25 -12.77 -18.38
N ASP A 295 17.97 -13.81 -18.76
CA ASP A 295 18.61 -13.96 -20.07
C ASP A 295 17.76 -14.82 -21.04
N ALA A 296 18.25 -15.01 -22.25
CA ALA A 296 17.58 -15.84 -23.27
C ALA A 296 17.46 -17.33 -22.86
N ALA A 297 18.37 -17.84 -22.02
CA ALA A 297 18.33 -19.23 -21.56
C ALA A 297 17.24 -19.42 -20.49
N ALA A 298 17.18 -18.50 -19.52
CA ALA A 298 16.12 -18.47 -18.51
C ALA A 298 14.73 -18.37 -19.16
N MET A 299 14.59 -17.59 -20.25
CA MET A 299 13.34 -17.47 -20.98
C MET A 299 12.85 -18.76 -21.64
N ARG A 300 13.74 -19.61 -22.11
CA ARG A 300 13.35 -20.92 -22.65
C ARG A 300 12.73 -21.80 -21.56
N ILE A 301 13.35 -21.81 -20.38
CA ILE A 301 12.87 -22.58 -19.23
C ILE A 301 11.52 -22.00 -18.76
N TYR A 302 11.41 -20.69 -18.67
CA TYR A 302 10.18 -20.00 -18.31
C TYR A 302 9.03 -20.37 -19.26
N LYS A 303 9.23 -20.21 -20.57
CA LYS A 303 8.18 -20.54 -21.57
C LYS A 303 7.78 -22.00 -21.49
N GLN A 304 8.74 -22.93 -21.36
CA GLN A 304 8.45 -24.34 -21.22
C GLN A 304 7.59 -24.64 -19.98
N ARG A 305 7.92 -24.03 -18.85
CA ARG A 305 7.14 -24.17 -17.61
C ARG A 305 5.68 -23.75 -17.79
N ILE A 306 5.46 -22.60 -18.46
CA ILE A 306 4.10 -22.08 -18.71
C ILE A 306 3.35 -23.01 -19.68
N PHE A 307 4.01 -23.46 -20.78
CA PHE A 307 3.41 -24.43 -21.70
C PHE A 307 3.01 -25.72 -20.98
N ASP A 308 3.89 -26.28 -20.15
CA ASP A 308 3.62 -27.51 -19.39
C ASP A 308 2.45 -27.30 -18.41
N GLY A 309 2.35 -26.10 -17.81
CA GLY A 309 1.21 -25.71 -16.97
C GLY A 309 -0.09 -25.68 -17.73
N ILE A 310 -0.12 -25.06 -18.91
CA ILE A 310 -1.31 -24.97 -19.75
C ILE A 310 -1.74 -26.38 -20.22
N TYR A 311 -0.80 -27.21 -20.64
CA TYR A 311 -1.08 -28.60 -21.02
C TYR A 311 -1.76 -29.39 -19.90
N ARG A 312 -1.37 -29.21 -18.66
CA ARG A 312 -1.99 -29.92 -17.51
C ARG A 312 -3.45 -29.53 -17.30
N TYR A 313 -3.83 -28.29 -17.59
CA TYR A 313 -5.19 -27.78 -17.34
C TYR A 313 -6.12 -27.97 -18.55
N PHE A 314 -5.60 -27.80 -19.77
CA PHE A 314 -6.42 -27.75 -20.97
C PHE A 314 -6.23 -28.97 -21.90
N GLY A 315 -5.29 -29.87 -21.60
CA GLY A 315 -4.90 -30.96 -22.48
C GLY A 315 -4.08 -30.44 -23.65
N GLU A 316 -4.11 -31.17 -24.80
CA GLU A 316 -3.39 -30.75 -25.99
C GLU A 316 -3.96 -29.46 -26.57
N VAL A 317 -3.30 -28.36 -26.33
CA VAL A 317 -3.51 -27.09 -27.05
C VAL A 317 -2.56 -27.13 -28.25
N ASP A 318 -3.11 -26.92 -29.44
CA ASP A 318 -2.32 -26.84 -30.67
C ASP A 318 -1.21 -25.77 -30.48
N PRO A 319 0.07 -26.12 -30.62
CA PRO A 319 1.16 -25.19 -30.51
C PRO A 319 1.04 -23.97 -31.43
N ASN A 320 0.31 -24.11 -32.53
CA ASN A 320 0.06 -22.99 -33.46
C ASN A 320 -0.98 -22.00 -32.93
N GLN A 321 -1.79 -22.40 -31.96
CA GLN A 321 -2.85 -21.57 -31.38
C GLN A 321 -2.40 -20.80 -30.14
N LEU A 322 -1.26 -21.14 -29.53
CA LEU A 322 -0.66 -20.44 -28.41
C LEU A 322 0.77 -20.01 -28.74
N SER A 323 1.00 -18.75 -28.88
CA SER A 323 2.31 -18.19 -29.21
C SER A 323 2.89 -17.41 -28.03
N ALA A 324 4.22 -17.57 -27.81
CA ALA A 324 4.99 -16.82 -26.83
C ALA A 324 6.16 -16.15 -27.52
N PHE A 325 6.15 -14.83 -27.52
CA PHE A 325 7.17 -14.04 -28.14
C PHE A 325 7.91 -13.22 -27.05
N ASP A 326 9.23 -13.28 -27.02
CA ASP A 326 10.03 -12.60 -26.03
C ASP A 326 11.10 -11.69 -26.65
N PHE A 327 11.44 -10.62 -25.94
CA PHE A 327 12.51 -9.70 -26.32
C PHE A 327 13.18 -9.10 -25.09
N ALA A 328 14.45 -8.71 -25.25
CA ALA A 328 15.20 -8.04 -24.19
C ALA A 328 14.78 -6.58 -24.07
N LEU A 329 14.61 -6.10 -22.85
CA LEU A 329 14.29 -4.69 -22.57
C LEU A 329 15.50 -3.79 -22.86
N GLY A 330 15.27 -2.53 -23.20
CA GLY A 330 16.33 -1.51 -23.39
C GLY A 330 16.96 -1.44 -24.78
N HIS A 331 16.41 -2.12 -25.77
CA HIS A 331 16.69 -1.85 -27.18
C HIS A 331 15.68 -0.86 -27.75
N GLU A 332 16.09 0.13 -28.54
CA GLU A 332 15.17 1.11 -29.16
C GLU A 332 14.05 0.47 -29.98
N GLN A 333 14.28 -0.71 -30.55
CA GLN A 333 13.29 -1.52 -31.26
C GLN A 333 12.31 -2.27 -30.36
N SER A 334 12.55 -2.31 -29.04
CA SER A 334 11.69 -3.05 -28.09
C SER A 334 10.28 -2.48 -28.04
N PHE A 335 10.15 -1.16 -28.16
CA PHE A 335 8.85 -0.48 -28.21
C PHE A 335 8.06 -0.73 -29.50
N ALA A 336 8.74 -0.80 -30.64
CA ALA A 336 8.10 -1.06 -31.92
C ALA A 336 7.47 -2.47 -31.98
N ARG A 337 8.04 -3.40 -31.22
CA ARG A 337 7.55 -4.80 -31.15
C ARG A 337 6.31 -4.98 -30.26
N LEU A 338 6.03 -4.03 -29.37
CA LEU A 338 4.81 -4.00 -28.56
C LEU A 338 3.67 -3.19 -29.20
N ARG A 339 3.90 -2.53 -30.33
CA ARG A 339 2.82 -2.03 -31.20
C ARG A 339 2.09 -3.22 -31.77
N LEU A 340 1.16 -3.72 -30.98
CA LEU A 340 0.28 -4.84 -31.28
C LEU A 340 -1.04 -4.37 -31.88
#